data_ffb808abdb19efdcf6009aa30b5ca67e
#
_entry.id   ffb808abdb19efdcf6009aa30b5ca67e
#
_cell.length_a   1.000
_cell.length_b   1.000
_cell.length_c   1.000
_cell.angle_alpha   90.00
_cell.angle_beta   90.00
_cell.angle_gamma   90.00
#
_symmetry.space_group_name_H-M   'P 1'
#
loop_
_entity.id
_entity.type
_entity.pdbx_description
1 polymer ?
#
loop_
_entity_poly.entity_id
_entity_poly.type
_entity_poly.pdbx_seq_one_letter_code
_entity_poly.pdbx_strand_id
1 'polypeptide(L)'
;KIGSFLHVLTAQEANYLQELALNSPLKIPVLIGIDAIHGNALVSGTTVYPSPIGLASTWDDSFLYSIGKQTAKEMRATGSHWTFTPNIDILRDPRWGRVGETLGEDPFMVGNMGAAMINGFQQGDFTGTQKVIACVKHLIGGGESINGLNAAAADISVRTLREVHLP
;
A
#
# COMPACT_ATOMS: atom_id res chain seq x y z
N LYS A 1 -12.07 -6.06 22.66
CA LYS A 1 -12.17 -4.75 21.96
C LYS A 1 -11.42 -4.85 20.64
N ILE A 2 -12.06 -4.41 19.54
CA ILE A 2 -11.47 -4.40 18.19
C ILE A 2 -10.95 -2.98 17.97
N GLY A 3 -9.69 -2.83 17.52
CA GLY A 3 -9.05 -1.53 17.26
C GLY A 3 -9.00 -1.17 15.77
N SER A 4 -9.18 -2.15 14.88
CA SER A 4 -9.12 -1.93 13.44
C SER A 4 -9.99 -2.91 12.66
N PHE A 5 -10.35 -2.52 11.45
CA PHE A 5 -11.06 -3.33 10.47
C PHE A 5 -10.32 -3.32 9.13
N LEU A 6 -10.43 -4.42 8.40
CA LEU A 6 -9.87 -4.60 7.08
C LEU A 6 -11.00 -4.56 6.03
N HIS A 7 -10.76 -3.84 4.92
CA HIS A 7 -11.63 -3.83 3.74
C HIS A 7 -13.10 -3.46 4.02
N VAL A 8 -13.30 -2.34 4.71
CA VAL A 8 -14.63 -1.72 4.80
C VAL A 8 -14.83 -0.91 3.51
N LEU A 9 -15.81 -1.29 2.70
CA LEU A 9 -15.91 -0.84 1.31
C LEU A 9 -16.91 0.29 1.06
N THR A 10 -17.63 0.73 2.09
CA THR A 10 -18.59 1.83 2.00
C THR A 10 -18.43 2.84 3.11
N ALA A 11 -18.66 4.11 2.80
CA ALA A 11 -18.65 5.18 3.81
C ALA A 11 -19.72 4.96 4.90
N GLN A 12 -20.85 4.36 4.55
CA GLN A 12 -21.93 4.06 5.50
C GLN A 12 -21.45 3.05 6.54
N GLU A 13 -20.82 1.94 6.12
CA GLU A 13 -20.27 0.94 7.05
C GLU A 13 -19.14 1.53 7.90
N ALA A 14 -18.25 2.33 7.29
CA ALA A 14 -17.18 3.01 8.02
C ALA A 14 -17.73 3.93 9.11
N ASN A 15 -18.72 4.75 8.80
CA ASN A 15 -19.38 5.63 9.76
C ASN A 15 -20.08 4.86 10.88
N TYR A 16 -20.78 3.79 10.54
CA TYR A 16 -21.42 2.92 11.54
C TYR A 16 -20.43 2.31 12.53
N LEU A 17 -19.28 1.82 12.03
CA LEU A 17 -18.23 1.27 12.89
C LEU A 17 -17.59 2.34 13.79
N GLN A 18 -17.41 3.57 13.29
CA GLN A 18 -16.92 4.68 14.09
C GLN A 18 -17.94 5.08 15.18
N GLU A 19 -19.22 5.09 14.86
CA GLU A 19 -20.29 5.38 15.81
C GLU A 19 -20.33 4.35 16.96
N LEU A 20 -20.24 3.07 16.63
CA LEU A 20 -20.13 2.00 17.63
C LEU A 20 -18.88 2.18 18.52
N ALA A 21 -17.75 2.55 17.93
CA ALA A 21 -16.51 2.77 18.66
C ALA A 21 -16.63 3.96 19.63
N LEU A 22 -17.18 5.08 19.18
CA LEU A 22 -17.39 6.28 19.99
C LEU A 22 -18.43 6.09 21.11
N ASN A 23 -19.39 5.18 20.93
CA ASN A 23 -20.36 4.79 21.96
C ASN A 23 -19.81 3.73 22.94
N SER A 24 -18.59 3.23 22.72
CA SER A 24 -17.92 2.31 23.64
C SER A 24 -17.37 3.03 24.87
N PRO A 25 -17.09 2.33 25.99
CA PRO A 25 -16.56 2.97 27.21
C PRO A 25 -15.27 3.74 27.01
N LEU A 26 -14.40 3.33 26.06
CA LEU A 26 -13.13 4.01 25.80
C LEU A 26 -13.23 5.14 24.78
N LYS A 27 -14.28 5.19 23.97
CA LYS A 27 -14.50 6.21 22.93
C LYS A 27 -13.31 6.38 21.98
N ILE A 28 -12.57 5.31 21.73
CA ILE A 28 -11.43 5.33 20.80
C ILE A 28 -11.95 4.95 19.42
N PRO A 29 -11.76 5.81 18.39
CA PRO A 29 -12.11 5.49 17.01
C PRO A 29 -11.38 4.24 16.51
N VAL A 30 -11.98 3.52 15.56
CA VAL A 30 -11.33 2.37 14.93
C VAL A 30 -10.50 2.79 13.72
N LEU A 31 -9.41 2.08 13.48
CA LEU A 31 -8.60 2.24 12.28
C LEU A 31 -9.16 1.34 11.17
N ILE A 32 -9.39 1.90 9.98
CA ILE A 32 -9.86 1.13 8.83
C ILE A 32 -8.75 1.09 7.80
N GLY A 33 -8.31 -0.14 7.48
CA GLY A 33 -7.26 -0.42 6.50
C GLY A 33 -7.82 -1.05 5.22
N ILE A 34 -7.17 -0.76 4.09
CA ILE A 34 -7.56 -1.29 2.77
C ILE A 34 -6.32 -1.45 1.87
N ASP A 35 -6.35 -2.42 0.96
CA ASP A 35 -5.34 -2.58 -0.08
C ASP A 35 -5.62 -1.64 -1.26
N ALA A 36 -5.13 -0.39 -1.18
CA ALA A 36 -5.25 0.60 -2.24
C ALA A 36 -4.01 0.57 -3.15
N ILE A 37 -3.77 -0.57 -3.81
CA ILE A 37 -2.53 -0.88 -4.55
C ILE A 37 -2.34 0.02 -5.77
N HIS A 38 -3.39 0.31 -6.50
CA HIS A 38 -3.38 1.17 -7.69
C HIS A 38 -4.63 2.08 -7.75
N GLY A 39 -4.75 2.92 -6.74
CA GLY A 39 -5.96 3.67 -6.40
C GLY A 39 -6.78 2.93 -5.34
N ASN A 40 -7.88 3.53 -4.89
CA ASN A 40 -8.79 2.91 -3.93
C ASN A 40 -9.75 1.91 -4.62
N ALA A 41 -9.20 1.05 -5.47
CA ALA A 41 -9.88 0.25 -6.48
C ALA A 41 -10.92 -0.74 -5.94
N LEU A 42 -10.87 -1.07 -4.65
CA LEU A 42 -11.85 -1.94 -4.00
C LEU A 42 -13.18 -1.23 -3.69
N VAL A 43 -13.19 0.11 -3.74
CA VAL A 43 -14.37 0.91 -3.44
C VAL A 43 -15.00 1.44 -4.72
N SER A 44 -16.29 1.18 -4.92
CA SER A 44 -17.00 1.63 -6.10
C SER A 44 -17.05 3.17 -6.21
N GLY A 45 -16.80 3.68 -7.41
CA GLY A 45 -16.83 5.12 -7.71
C GLY A 45 -15.52 5.86 -7.47
N THR A 46 -14.45 5.17 -7.06
CA THR A 46 -13.11 5.73 -6.92
C THR A 46 -12.27 5.52 -8.19
N THR A 47 -11.14 6.23 -8.27
CA THR A 47 -10.23 6.13 -9.41
C THR A 47 -9.39 4.85 -9.35
N VAL A 48 -9.32 4.12 -10.47
CA VAL A 48 -8.46 2.97 -10.67
C VAL A 48 -7.33 3.38 -11.62
N TYR A 49 -6.09 3.25 -11.15
CA TYR A 49 -4.89 3.51 -11.94
C TYR A 49 -4.35 2.22 -12.58
N PRO A 50 -3.41 2.29 -13.53
CA PRO A 50 -2.65 1.13 -13.97
C PRO A 50 -1.98 0.41 -12.79
N SER A 51 -1.66 -0.88 -12.97
CA SER A 51 -0.93 -1.64 -11.95
C SER A 51 0.43 -0.99 -11.61
N PRO A 52 0.98 -1.18 -10.41
CA PRO A 52 2.26 -0.58 -10.02
C PRO A 52 3.41 -0.82 -11.00
N ILE A 53 3.53 -2.01 -11.60
CA ILE A 53 4.54 -2.27 -12.62
C ILE A 53 4.33 -1.40 -13.88
N GLY A 54 3.08 -1.14 -14.24
CA GLY A 54 2.75 -0.22 -15.34
C GLY A 54 3.02 1.23 -14.98
N LEU A 55 2.75 1.65 -13.74
CA LEU A 55 3.09 2.99 -13.24
C LEU A 55 4.61 3.20 -13.19
N ALA A 56 5.36 2.20 -12.73
CA ALA A 56 6.82 2.25 -12.67
C ALA A 56 7.47 2.41 -14.04
N SER A 57 6.84 1.92 -15.11
CA SER A 57 7.34 2.09 -16.48
C SER A 57 7.37 3.55 -16.97
N THR A 58 6.74 4.47 -16.25
CA THR A 58 6.82 5.90 -16.54
C THR A 58 8.15 6.53 -16.14
N TRP A 59 8.89 5.94 -15.21
CA TRP A 59 10.12 6.49 -14.61
C TRP A 59 9.92 7.88 -13.98
N ASP A 60 8.70 8.17 -13.51
CA ASP A 60 8.31 9.48 -12.97
C ASP A 60 7.77 9.37 -11.54
N ASP A 61 8.64 9.67 -10.57
CA ASP A 61 8.31 9.68 -9.13
C ASP A 61 7.31 10.79 -8.77
N SER A 62 7.32 11.91 -9.49
CA SER A 62 6.35 12.99 -9.24
C SER A 62 4.92 12.56 -9.60
N PHE A 63 4.81 11.69 -10.61
CA PHE A 63 3.55 11.08 -10.99
C PHE A 63 3.05 10.10 -9.92
N LEU A 64 3.94 9.24 -9.39
CA LEU A 64 3.59 8.32 -8.30
C LEU A 64 3.21 9.05 -7.02
N TYR A 65 3.91 10.14 -6.68
CA TYR A 65 3.50 11.03 -5.59
C TYR A 65 2.07 11.54 -5.77
N SER A 66 1.75 12.02 -6.97
CA SER A 66 0.43 12.58 -7.30
C SER A 66 -0.68 11.53 -7.20
N ILE A 67 -0.41 10.29 -7.65
CA ILE A 67 -1.32 9.15 -7.51
C ILE A 67 -1.54 8.80 -6.04
N GLY A 68 -0.47 8.70 -5.24
CA GLY A 68 -0.57 8.46 -3.79
C GLY A 68 -1.42 9.52 -3.10
N LYS A 69 -1.21 10.79 -3.41
CA LYS A 69 -1.98 11.92 -2.87
C LYS A 69 -3.47 11.85 -3.23
N GLN A 70 -3.80 11.58 -4.50
CA GLN A 70 -5.20 11.46 -4.93
C GLN A 70 -5.87 10.24 -4.31
N THR A 71 -5.18 9.10 -4.27
CA THR A 71 -5.68 7.88 -3.63
C THR A 71 -5.97 8.10 -2.15
N ALA A 72 -5.07 8.78 -1.42
CA ALA A 72 -5.29 9.12 -0.01
C ALA A 72 -6.55 9.96 0.21
N LYS A 73 -6.78 10.95 -0.66
CA LYS A 73 -7.98 11.78 -0.63
C LYS A 73 -9.26 10.94 -0.81
N GLU A 74 -9.27 10.03 -1.77
CA GLU A 74 -10.42 9.16 -2.04
C GLU A 74 -10.64 8.14 -0.90
N MET A 75 -9.56 7.57 -0.35
CA MET A 75 -9.62 6.70 0.82
C MET A 75 -10.25 7.40 2.02
N ARG A 76 -9.82 8.63 2.32
CA ARG A 76 -10.38 9.41 3.43
C ARG A 76 -11.85 9.75 3.20
N ALA A 77 -12.24 10.07 1.98
CA ALA A 77 -13.63 10.34 1.62
C ALA A 77 -14.55 9.11 1.80
N THR A 78 -13.98 7.92 1.69
CA THR A 78 -14.71 6.64 1.84
C THR A 78 -14.53 5.98 3.21
N GLY A 79 -13.82 6.63 4.15
CA GLY A 79 -13.70 6.22 5.55
C GLY A 79 -12.46 5.39 5.88
N SER A 80 -11.53 5.18 4.94
CA SER A 80 -10.27 4.46 5.19
C SER A 80 -9.17 5.40 5.67
N HIS A 81 -8.29 4.88 6.56
CA HIS A 81 -7.24 5.65 7.22
C HIS A 81 -5.83 5.11 6.97
N TRP A 82 -5.74 3.87 6.49
CA TRP A 82 -4.50 3.11 6.38
C TRP A 82 -4.52 2.30 5.09
N THR A 83 -3.46 2.40 4.27
CA THR A 83 -3.28 1.56 3.09
C THR A 83 -2.15 0.56 3.29
N PHE A 84 -2.32 -0.67 2.77
CA PHE A 84 -1.28 -1.70 2.73
C PHE A 84 -0.47 -1.59 1.43
N THR A 85 0.04 -0.39 1.17
CA THR A 85 0.76 0.01 -0.05
C THR A 85 1.84 1.03 0.31
N PRO A 86 2.99 1.07 -0.40
CA PRO A 86 3.34 0.33 -1.62
C PRO A 86 3.89 -1.08 -1.38
N ASN A 87 3.78 -1.95 -2.41
CA ASN A 87 4.56 -3.17 -2.48
C ASN A 87 5.93 -2.84 -3.08
N ILE A 88 6.99 -2.97 -2.26
CA ILE A 88 8.39 -2.75 -2.65
C ILE A 88 9.18 -4.05 -2.75
N ASP A 89 8.51 -5.20 -2.88
CA ASP A 89 9.19 -6.43 -3.20
C ASP A 89 9.94 -6.27 -4.53
N ILE A 90 11.22 -6.61 -4.55
CA ILE A 90 12.02 -6.61 -5.77
C ILE A 90 11.62 -7.82 -6.61
N LEU A 91 11.15 -7.57 -7.84
CA LEU A 91 10.76 -8.61 -8.78
C LEU A 91 11.99 -9.40 -9.22
N ARG A 92 11.98 -10.72 -9.02
CA ARG A 92 13.07 -11.62 -9.46
C ARG A 92 12.57 -12.72 -10.40
N ASP A 93 11.39 -13.25 -10.15
CA ASP A 93 10.80 -14.29 -11.01
C ASP A 93 9.50 -13.79 -11.66
N PRO A 94 9.47 -13.59 -12.99
CA PRO A 94 8.26 -13.09 -13.67
C PRO A 94 7.07 -14.06 -13.63
N ARG A 95 7.26 -15.29 -13.18
CA ARG A 95 6.17 -16.25 -12.95
C ARG A 95 5.40 -15.98 -11.66
N TRP A 96 5.95 -15.15 -10.77
CA TRP A 96 5.28 -14.82 -9.51
C TRP A 96 3.96 -14.10 -9.78
N GLY A 97 2.86 -14.61 -9.22
CA GLY A 97 1.52 -14.08 -9.50
C GLY A 97 1.26 -12.65 -9.02
N ARG A 98 2.19 -12.05 -8.24
CA ARG A 98 2.08 -10.69 -7.72
C ARG A 98 3.00 -9.69 -8.43
N VAL A 99 3.55 -10.04 -9.58
CA VAL A 99 4.41 -9.16 -10.39
C VAL A 99 3.74 -7.79 -10.63
N GLY A 100 2.46 -7.78 -10.95
CA GLY A 100 1.70 -6.56 -11.22
C GLY A 100 1.62 -5.59 -10.04
N GLU A 101 1.80 -6.07 -8.80
CA GLU A 101 1.78 -5.24 -7.60
C GLU A 101 3.14 -4.57 -7.32
N THR A 102 4.22 -5.02 -7.95
CA THR A 102 5.58 -4.52 -7.71
C THR A 102 5.89 -3.29 -8.56
N LEU A 103 6.90 -2.54 -8.15
CA LEU A 103 7.45 -1.41 -8.92
C LEU A 103 8.61 -1.84 -9.84
N GLY A 104 8.94 -3.15 -9.93
CA GLY A 104 9.93 -3.69 -10.83
C GLY A 104 11.07 -4.45 -10.17
N GLU A 105 12.17 -4.64 -10.93
CA GLU A 105 13.31 -5.48 -10.55
C GLU A 105 14.54 -4.68 -10.08
N ASP A 106 14.57 -3.38 -10.32
CA ASP A 106 15.67 -2.50 -9.93
C ASP A 106 15.47 -1.93 -8.53
N PRO A 107 16.35 -2.25 -7.56
CA PRO A 107 16.19 -1.81 -6.16
C PRO A 107 16.17 -0.28 -6.01
N PHE A 108 16.97 0.44 -6.80
CA PHE A 108 17.05 1.89 -6.73
C PHE A 108 15.73 2.53 -7.20
N MET A 109 15.20 2.07 -8.31
CA MET A 109 13.94 2.55 -8.85
C MET A 109 12.77 2.22 -7.91
N VAL A 110 12.71 0.98 -7.42
CA VAL A 110 11.67 0.55 -6.47
C VAL A 110 11.69 1.39 -5.19
N GLY A 111 12.90 1.66 -4.66
CA GLY A 111 13.08 2.51 -3.48
C GLY A 111 12.57 3.94 -3.70
N ASN A 112 13.01 4.61 -4.79
CA ASN A 112 12.62 5.98 -5.08
C ASN A 112 11.12 6.13 -5.36
N MET A 113 10.57 5.29 -6.21
CA MET A 113 9.14 5.32 -6.54
C MET A 113 8.25 4.94 -5.36
N GLY A 114 8.68 3.93 -4.56
CA GLY A 114 8.02 3.57 -3.33
C GLY A 114 7.98 4.71 -2.32
N ALA A 115 9.11 5.39 -2.12
CA ALA A 115 9.19 6.57 -1.27
C ALA A 115 8.31 7.73 -1.76
N ALA A 116 8.29 7.99 -3.08
CA ALA A 116 7.42 9.01 -3.67
C ALA A 116 5.93 8.70 -3.41
N MET A 117 5.53 7.46 -3.58
CA MET A 117 4.15 7.01 -3.32
C MET A 117 3.77 7.17 -1.84
N ILE A 118 4.66 6.78 -0.91
CA ILE A 118 4.47 6.97 0.54
C ILE A 118 4.30 8.46 0.86
N ASN A 119 5.18 9.29 0.33
CA ASN A 119 5.09 10.74 0.53
C ASN A 119 3.79 11.33 -0.02
N GLY A 120 3.25 10.77 -1.09
CA GLY A 120 1.93 11.12 -1.61
C GLY A 120 0.81 10.73 -0.64
N PHE A 121 0.82 9.53 -0.09
CA PHE A 121 -0.17 9.08 0.90
C PHE A 121 -0.11 9.90 2.20
N GLN A 122 1.08 10.16 2.72
CA GLN A 122 1.28 10.75 4.05
C GLN A 122 1.45 12.27 4.04
N GLN A 123 1.92 12.85 2.94
CA GLN A 123 2.10 14.30 2.73
C GLN A 123 2.80 15.02 3.90
N GLY A 124 3.84 14.39 4.42
CA GLY A 124 4.75 14.92 5.45
C GLY A 124 4.29 14.76 6.90
N ASP A 125 3.04 15.01 7.22
CA ASP A 125 2.49 14.84 8.57
C ASP A 125 1.14 14.13 8.56
N PHE A 126 0.64 13.71 9.72
CA PHE A 126 -0.65 13.04 9.85
C PHE A 126 -1.78 14.00 10.26
N THR A 127 -1.54 15.30 10.29
CA THR A 127 -2.56 16.30 10.53
C THR A 127 -3.32 16.58 9.25
N GLY A 128 -4.62 16.44 9.23
CA GLY A 128 -5.45 16.74 8.08
C GLY A 128 -6.31 15.57 7.59
N THR A 129 -7.31 15.90 6.80
CA THR A 129 -8.40 15.00 6.42
C THR A 129 -8.18 14.28 5.08
N GLN A 130 -7.02 14.48 4.42
CA GLN A 130 -6.74 13.95 3.09
C GLN A 130 -5.50 13.04 3.06
N LYS A 131 -5.05 12.58 4.21
CA LYS A 131 -3.84 11.79 4.39
C LYS A 131 -4.18 10.44 5.01
N VAL A 132 -3.42 9.42 4.63
CA VAL A 132 -3.55 8.07 5.17
C VAL A 132 -2.18 7.52 5.57
N ILE A 133 -2.17 6.57 6.48
CA ILE A 133 -0.96 5.83 6.85
C ILE A 133 -0.61 4.90 5.70
N ALA A 134 0.61 4.94 5.21
CA ALA A 134 1.15 3.95 4.28
C ALA A 134 1.77 2.77 5.03
N CYS A 135 1.73 1.59 4.42
CA CYS A 135 2.38 0.39 4.93
C CYS A 135 3.23 -0.23 3.84
N VAL A 136 4.52 -0.06 3.96
CA VAL A 136 5.50 -0.71 3.08
C VAL A 136 5.43 -2.22 3.28
N LYS A 137 5.39 -2.99 2.19
CA LYS A 137 5.31 -4.44 2.23
C LYS A 137 6.10 -5.07 1.08
N HIS A 138 6.59 -6.31 1.19
CA HIS A 138 6.51 -7.17 2.38
C HIS A 138 7.92 -7.24 2.97
N LEU A 139 8.09 -7.15 4.25
CA LEU A 139 9.40 -7.29 4.89
C LEU A 139 9.69 -8.78 5.07
N ILE A 140 10.65 -9.35 4.32
CA ILE A 140 11.48 -8.81 3.25
C ILE A 140 11.79 -9.96 2.28
N GLY A 141 11.93 -9.67 0.96
CA GLY A 141 12.34 -10.66 -0.03
C GLY A 141 11.19 -11.50 -0.61
N GLY A 142 9.93 -11.06 -0.50
CA GLY A 142 8.76 -11.78 -1.02
C GLY A 142 8.81 -12.10 -2.52
N GLY A 143 9.49 -11.27 -3.30
CA GLY A 143 9.67 -11.46 -4.75
C GLY A 143 10.69 -12.54 -5.15
N GLU A 144 11.45 -13.11 -4.20
CA GLU A 144 12.43 -14.20 -4.42
C GLU A 144 11.84 -15.60 -4.22
N SER A 145 10.53 -15.74 -4.29
CA SER A 145 9.85 -17.02 -4.08
C SER A 145 10.29 -18.10 -5.06
N ILE A 146 10.65 -19.28 -4.56
CA ILE A 146 11.08 -20.40 -5.40
C ILE A 146 10.00 -20.77 -6.42
N ASN A 147 10.41 -20.88 -7.70
CA ASN A 147 9.53 -21.17 -8.84
C ASN A 147 8.37 -20.18 -9.04
N GLY A 148 8.47 -18.97 -8.51
CA GLY A 148 7.40 -17.96 -8.59
C GLY A 148 6.15 -18.30 -7.77
N LEU A 149 6.21 -19.28 -6.88
CA LEU A 149 5.08 -19.65 -6.03
C LEU A 149 4.94 -18.66 -4.87
N ASN A 150 3.81 -17.98 -4.80
CA ASN A 150 3.55 -17.05 -3.70
C ASN A 150 3.59 -17.77 -2.33
N ALA A 151 4.27 -17.15 -1.37
CA ALA A 151 4.52 -17.70 -0.03
C ALA A 151 5.38 -18.97 0.01
N ALA A 152 6.04 -19.35 -1.07
CA ALA A 152 7.07 -20.39 -1.02
C ALA A 152 8.33 -19.88 -0.31
N ALA A 153 9.23 -20.79 0.06
CA ALA A 153 10.52 -20.41 0.61
C ALA A 153 11.29 -19.51 -0.36
N ALA A 154 12.03 -18.56 0.17
CA ALA A 154 12.95 -17.72 -0.58
C ALA A 154 14.39 -18.17 -0.28
N ASP A 155 15.17 -18.45 -1.32
CA ASP A 155 16.59 -18.79 -1.19
C ASP A 155 17.44 -17.52 -1.36
N ILE A 156 17.52 -16.74 -0.28
CA ILE A 156 18.21 -15.45 -0.25
C ILE A 156 19.41 -15.51 0.70
N SER A 157 20.60 -15.24 0.19
CA SER A 157 21.77 -15.07 1.06
C SER A 157 21.61 -13.80 1.93
N VAL A 158 22.22 -13.80 3.12
CA VAL A 158 22.26 -12.60 3.99
C VAL A 158 22.85 -11.39 3.27
N ARG A 159 23.82 -11.62 2.39
CA ARG A 159 24.44 -10.58 1.57
C ARG A 159 23.39 -9.97 0.61
N THR A 160 22.72 -10.80 -0.18
CA THR A 160 21.69 -10.35 -1.12
C THR A 160 20.56 -9.61 -0.38
N LEU A 161 20.16 -10.13 0.78
CA LEU A 161 19.13 -9.48 1.60
C LEU A 161 19.53 -8.05 1.96
N ARG A 162 20.80 -7.83 2.36
CA ARG A 162 21.31 -6.53 2.79
C ARG A 162 21.62 -5.58 1.64
N GLU A 163 22.09 -6.10 0.50
CA GLU A 163 22.54 -5.27 -0.63
C GLU A 163 21.42 -4.95 -1.63
N VAL A 164 20.37 -5.78 -1.67
CA VAL A 164 19.32 -5.69 -2.71
C VAL A 164 17.95 -5.37 -2.10
N HIS A 165 17.55 -6.10 -1.05
CA HIS A 165 16.18 -6.02 -0.55
C HIS A 165 15.99 -5.05 0.62
N LEU A 166 17.03 -4.78 1.41
CA LEU A 166 16.94 -3.92 2.59
C LEU A 166 17.07 -2.42 2.30
N PRO A 167 17.87 -1.98 1.31
CA PRO A 167 17.97 -0.54 1.01
C PRO A 167 16.66 0.06 0.54
#